data_1ce7c1d32ce3de01315a440d40ca3a38
#
_entry.id   1ce7c1d32ce3de01315a440d40ca3a38
#
_cell.length_a   1.000
_cell.length_b   1.000
_cell.length_c   1.000
_cell.angle_alpha   90.00
_cell.angle_beta   90.00
_cell.angle_gamma   90.00
#
_symmetry.space_group_name_H-M   'P 1'
#
loop_
_entity.id
_entity.type
_entity.pdbx_description
1 polymer ?
#
loop_
_entity_poly.entity_id
_entity_poly.type
_entity_poly.pdbx_seq_one_letter_code
_entity_poly.pdbx_strand_id
1 'polypeptide(L)'
;MSESIPSLSALKVANSKPVVRVGIVTRNRARILPKAIQSAFSQSYPNVEVAVLDDGSDDGTSTLRSDFSAVQWQRWESSRGYLEARNHLMRTASADYYLSLDDDAWFLEGDEVALAIAYMEHHPRVGGLAFDILSPDRPNRAARSAPRPTSMFIGCGHVVRISALRECGFYAPSPGLYGSEEKDLCLRLLDGRWDIHRLPGVHVWHDKTSVARDQADQHRSGVCNDLVFALRRCPLPLILAILPVKMMSHLRFAARTHLLKPCVEGFGLFLRHALSVWQSRNPVRRETFAEFLRRSREA
;
A
#
# COMPACT_ATOMS: atom_id res chain seq x y z
N MET A 1 -54.95 -20.46 1.11
CA MET A 1 -53.65 -20.61 0.42
C MET A 1 -52.57 -20.37 1.46
N SER A 2 -51.97 -21.48 1.89
CA SER A 2 -50.94 -21.49 2.97
C SER A 2 -49.60 -21.23 2.32
N GLU A 3 -48.97 -20.07 2.58
CA GLU A 3 -47.59 -19.80 2.20
C GLU A 3 -46.65 -20.60 3.14
N SER A 4 -45.97 -21.55 2.56
CA SER A 4 -44.94 -22.34 3.23
C SER A 4 -43.72 -21.46 3.55
N ILE A 5 -43.41 -21.30 4.83
CA ILE A 5 -42.20 -20.70 5.33
C ILE A 5 -40.98 -21.55 4.86
N PRO A 6 -39.99 -20.99 4.19
CA PRO A 6 -38.80 -21.77 3.80
C PRO A 6 -38.02 -22.22 5.05
N SER A 7 -37.63 -23.49 5.03
CA SER A 7 -36.96 -24.17 6.13
C SER A 7 -35.60 -23.51 6.44
N LEU A 8 -35.28 -23.39 7.72
CA LEU A 8 -34.03 -22.90 8.32
C LEU A 8 -32.77 -23.69 7.92
N SER A 9 -32.86 -24.67 7.02
CA SER A 9 -31.75 -25.52 6.56
C SER A 9 -30.90 -24.92 5.42
N ALA A 10 -31.27 -23.75 4.86
CA ALA A 10 -30.53 -23.09 3.76
C ALA A 10 -29.50 -22.04 4.21
N LEU A 11 -29.36 -21.77 5.50
CA LEU A 11 -28.39 -20.85 6.07
C LEU A 11 -27.18 -21.59 6.65
N LYS A 12 -26.55 -22.49 5.91
CA LYS A 12 -25.15 -22.86 6.11
C LYS A 12 -24.29 -21.85 5.34
N VAL A 13 -24.21 -20.62 5.82
CA VAL A 13 -23.05 -19.76 5.54
C VAL A 13 -21.85 -20.48 6.16
N ALA A 14 -20.94 -20.91 5.31
CA ALA A 14 -19.71 -21.56 5.72
C ALA A 14 -18.96 -20.58 6.64
N ASN A 15 -18.83 -20.95 7.90
CA ASN A 15 -18.13 -20.19 8.95
C ASN A 15 -16.62 -20.37 8.77
N SER A 16 -16.10 -20.26 7.53
CA SER A 16 -14.67 -20.28 7.26
C SER A 16 -14.11 -18.88 7.50
N LYS A 17 -13.07 -18.81 8.34
CA LYS A 17 -12.36 -17.54 8.58
C LYS A 17 -11.88 -16.97 7.23
N PRO A 18 -11.94 -15.63 7.04
CA PRO A 18 -11.48 -15.00 5.81
C PRO A 18 -10.07 -15.39 5.42
N VAL A 19 -9.79 -15.46 4.13
CA VAL A 19 -8.44 -15.73 3.60
C VAL A 19 -7.68 -14.43 3.48
N VAL A 20 -6.44 -14.42 3.98
CA VAL A 20 -5.53 -13.27 3.91
C VAL A 20 -4.34 -13.64 3.02
N ARG A 21 -4.16 -12.92 1.92
CA ARG A 21 -2.94 -13.02 1.14
C ARG A 21 -1.92 -12.01 1.61
N VAL A 22 -0.79 -12.48 2.13
CA VAL A 22 0.41 -11.67 2.35
C VAL A 22 1.18 -11.63 1.05
N GLY A 23 1.21 -10.47 0.38
CA GLY A 23 1.92 -10.29 -0.88
C GLY A 23 3.25 -9.59 -0.69
N ILE A 24 4.32 -10.19 -1.18
CA ILE A 24 5.69 -9.68 -1.10
C ILE A 24 6.24 -9.57 -2.53
N VAL A 25 6.67 -8.36 -2.91
CA VAL A 25 7.40 -8.13 -4.15
C VAL A 25 8.87 -8.03 -3.82
N THR A 26 9.72 -8.66 -4.62
CA THR A 26 11.16 -8.65 -4.39
C THR A 26 11.95 -8.50 -5.68
N ARG A 27 13.16 -7.90 -5.56
CA ARG A 27 14.16 -7.87 -6.62
C ARG A 27 15.56 -7.76 -6.03
N ASN A 28 16.42 -8.74 -6.32
CA ASN A 28 17.82 -8.76 -5.87
C ASN A 28 17.96 -8.66 -4.34
N ARG A 29 17.19 -9.46 -3.61
CA ARG A 29 17.09 -9.44 -2.16
C ARG A 29 17.19 -10.82 -1.51
N ALA A 30 17.95 -11.77 -2.12
CA ALA A 30 18.09 -13.15 -1.65
C ALA A 30 18.42 -13.29 -0.15
N ARG A 31 19.21 -12.35 0.42
CA ARG A 31 19.63 -12.41 1.82
C ARG A 31 18.60 -11.88 2.81
N ILE A 32 17.67 -11.03 2.38
CA ILE A 32 16.75 -10.29 3.27
C ILE A 32 15.35 -10.91 3.23
N LEU A 33 14.88 -11.28 2.04
CA LEU A 33 13.56 -11.84 1.78
C LEU A 33 13.16 -13.02 2.71
N PRO A 34 14.06 -13.96 3.08
CA PRO A 34 13.69 -15.06 3.99
C PRO A 34 13.06 -14.62 5.30
N LYS A 35 13.50 -13.48 5.87
CA LYS A 35 12.97 -12.96 7.12
C LYS A 35 11.53 -12.47 6.97
N ALA A 36 11.22 -11.78 5.87
CA ALA A 36 9.85 -11.35 5.57
C ALA A 36 8.91 -12.56 5.42
N ILE A 37 9.32 -13.58 4.65
CA ILE A 37 8.55 -14.81 4.42
C ILE A 37 8.32 -15.56 5.75
N GLN A 38 9.36 -15.76 6.56
CA GLN A 38 9.26 -16.46 7.84
C GLN A 38 8.30 -15.75 8.80
N SER A 39 8.37 -14.42 8.88
CA SER A 39 7.47 -13.64 9.73
C SER A 39 6.01 -13.77 9.33
N ALA A 40 5.72 -13.87 8.02
CA ALA A 40 4.38 -14.07 7.51
C ALA A 40 3.83 -15.47 7.85
N PHE A 41 4.66 -16.51 7.79
CA PHE A 41 4.28 -17.87 8.22
C PHE A 41 4.15 -18.02 9.72
N SER A 42 4.82 -17.18 10.52
CA SER A 42 4.76 -17.23 11.99
C SER A 42 3.49 -16.57 12.55
N GLN A 43 2.59 -16.08 11.71
CA GLN A 43 1.35 -15.48 12.15
C GLN A 43 0.38 -16.51 12.71
N SER A 44 -0.25 -16.18 13.83
CA SER A 44 -1.22 -17.04 14.51
C SER A 44 -2.58 -17.16 13.80
N TYR A 45 -2.83 -16.32 12.79
CA TYR A 45 -4.04 -16.39 11.98
C TYR A 45 -3.99 -17.60 11.03
N PRO A 46 -5.00 -18.50 11.04
CA PRO A 46 -4.86 -19.80 10.40
C PRO A 46 -4.95 -19.75 8.86
N ASN A 47 -5.64 -18.77 8.28
CA ASN A 47 -5.90 -18.70 6.84
C ASN A 47 -5.01 -17.65 6.15
N VAL A 48 -3.69 -17.79 6.32
CA VAL A 48 -2.69 -16.95 5.64
C VAL A 48 -2.13 -17.67 4.42
N GLU A 49 -2.17 -17.01 3.28
CA GLU A 49 -1.44 -17.39 2.07
C GLU A 49 -0.28 -16.41 1.86
N VAL A 50 0.93 -16.93 1.66
CA VAL A 50 2.09 -16.09 1.33
C VAL A 50 2.36 -16.19 -0.16
N ALA A 51 2.34 -15.06 -0.86
CA ALA A 51 2.64 -14.96 -2.28
C ALA A 51 3.85 -14.04 -2.50
N VAL A 52 4.86 -14.53 -3.22
CA VAL A 52 6.06 -13.79 -3.57
C VAL A 52 6.13 -13.62 -5.08
N LEU A 53 6.35 -12.38 -5.53
CA LEU A 53 6.66 -12.09 -6.92
C LEU A 53 8.09 -11.56 -7.04
N ASP A 54 8.93 -12.32 -7.71
CA ASP A 54 10.28 -11.94 -8.09
C ASP A 54 10.24 -11.13 -9.40
N ASP A 55 10.49 -9.82 -9.30
CA ASP A 55 10.47 -8.86 -10.41
C ASP A 55 11.80 -8.89 -11.20
N GLY A 56 12.21 -10.07 -11.68
CA GLY A 56 13.36 -10.24 -12.54
C GLY A 56 14.70 -10.10 -11.82
N SER A 57 14.88 -10.81 -10.69
CA SER A 57 16.16 -10.87 -9.98
C SER A 57 17.23 -11.63 -10.77
N ASP A 58 18.48 -11.20 -10.64
CA ASP A 58 19.68 -11.82 -11.20
C ASP A 58 20.68 -12.30 -10.13
N ASP A 59 20.30 -12.20 -8.85
CA ASP A 59 20.99 -12.79 -7.70
C ASP A 59 20.42 -14.18 -7.35
N GLY A 60 20.71 -14.70 -6.17
CA GLY A 60 20.19 -15.98 -5.67
C GLY A 60 18.70 -15.97 -5.26
N THR A 61 17.92 -14.90 -5.47
CA THR A 61 16.51 -14.81 -5.02
C THR A 61 15.65 -15.95 -5.53
N SER A 62 15.81 -16.35 -6.80
CA SER A 62 15.00 -17.41 -7.39
C SER A 62 15.23 -18.80 -6.78
N THR A 63 16.39 -19.05 -6.18
CA THR A 63 16.71 -20.34 -5.54
C THR A 63 15.98 -20.55 -4.22
N LEU A 64 15.52 -19.45 -3.57
CA LEU A 64 14.75 -19.52 -2.32
C LEU A 64 13.41 -20.27 -2.49
N ARG A 65 12.95 -20.46 -3.71
CA ARG A 65 11.73 -21.24 -3.98
C ARG A 65 11.82 -22.67 -3.44
N SER A 66 12.99 -23.28 -3.43
CA SER A 66 13.19 -24.63 -2.88
C SER A 66 13.06 -24.65 -1.36
N ASP A 67 13.48 -23.57 -0.67
CA ASP A 67 13.49 -23.48 0.77
C ASP A 67 12.12 -23.12 1.36
N PHE A 68 11.26 -22.49 0.55
CA PHE A 68 9.91 -22.00 0.92
C PHE A 68 8.85 -22.61 0.00
N SER A 69 8.68 -23.93 0.00
CA SER A 69 7.76 -24.65 -0.91
C SER A 69 6.28 -24.31 -0.69
N ALA A 70 5.89 -23.81 0.49
CA ALA A 70 4.52 -23.39 0.78
C ALA A 70 4.18 -21.98 0.25
N VAL A 71 5.16 -21.23 -0.23
CA VAL A 71 4.97 -19.91 -0.84
C VAL A 71 4.42 -20.06 -2.27
N GLN A 72 3.45 -19.24 -2.63
CA GLN A 72 3.00 -19.10 -4.01
C GLN A 72 3.99 -18.22 -4.78
N TRP A 73 5.00 -18.84 -5.42
CA TRP A 73 6.04 -18.14 -6.16
C TRP A 73 5.61 -17.80 -7.57
N GLN A 74 5.85 -16.54 -7.93
CA GLN A 74 5.79 -16.05 -9.30
C GLN A 74 7.11 -15.35 -9.64
N ARG A 75 7.54 -15.40 -10.89
CA ARG A 75 8.73 -14.71 -11.36
C ARG A 75 8.52 -14.16 -12.76
N TRP A 76 8.98 -12.94 -12.97
CA TRP A 76 9.10 -12.35 -14.29
C TRP A 76 10.53 -12.49 -14.81
N GLU A 77 10.68 -12.61 -16.11
CA GLU A 77 12.00 -12.69 -16.76
C GLU A 77 12.78 -11.38 -16.68
N SER A 78 12.06 -10.26 -16.73
CA SER A 78 12.60 -8.91 -16.60
C SER A 78 11.73 -8.05 -15.70
N SER A 79 12.35 -7.08 -15.03
CA SER A 79 11.63 -6.17 -14.13
C SER A 79 10.59 -5.34 -14.87
N ARG A 80 9.38 -5.30 -14.31
CA ARG A 80 8.27 -4.41 -14.73
C ARG A 80 7.99 -3.33 -13.68
N GLY A 81 8.72 -3.35 -12.58
CA GLY A 81 8.60 -2.43 -11.48
C GLY A 81 7.66 -2.90 -10.37
N TYR A 82 8.00 -2.52 -9.13
CA TYR A 82 7.33 -3.00 -7.93
C TYR A 82 5.82 -2.69 -7.90
N LEU A 83 5.40 -1.57 -8.50
CA LEU A 83 3.99 -1.17 -8.50
C LEU A 83 3.14 -2.11 -9.36
N GLU A 84 3.62 -2.49 -10.53
CA GLU A 84 2.94 -3.47 -11.39
C GLU A 84 2.96 -4.86 -10.75
N ALA A 85 4.07 -5.22 -10.10
CA ALA A 85 4.19 -6.47 -9.37
C ALA A 85 3.20 -6.56 -8.19
N ARG A 86 3.05 -5.49 -7.39
CA ARG A 86 2.02 -5.42 -6.34
C ARG A 86 0.61 -5.51 -6.92
N ASN A 87 0.32 -4.77 -7.98
CA ASN A 87 -0.97 -4.83 -8.67
C ASN A 87 -1.27 -6.24 -9.18
N HIS A 88 -0.27 -6.93 -9.71
CA HIS A 88 -0.43 -8.30 -10.17
C HIS A 88 -0.81 -9.25 -9.03
N LEU A 89 -0.08 -9.19 -7.89
CA LEU A 89 -0.40 -9.99 -6.71
C LEU A 89 -1.80 -9.69 -6.15
N MET A 90 -2.22 -8.42 -6.14
CA MET A 90 -3.55 -8.01 -5.70
C MET A 90 -4.66 -8.51 -6.64
N ARG A 91 -4.49 -8.38 -7.96
CA ARG A 91 -5.48 -8.79 -8.96
C ARG A 91 -5.68 -10.29 -9.01
N THR A 92 -4.61 -11.05 -8.79
CA THR A 92 -4.62 -12.52 -8.83
C THR A 92 -4.97 -13.15 -7.48
N ALA A 93 -5.23 -12.34 -6.45
CA ALA A 93 -5.60 -12.84 -5.14
C ALA A 93 -7.01 -13.45 -5.14
N SER A 94 -7.10 -14.74 -4.78
CA SER A 94 -8.35 -15.42 -4.43
C SER A 94 -8.58 -15.38 -2.92
N ALA A 95 -8.42 -14.18 -2.32
CA ALA A 95 -8.49 -13.94 -0.89
C ALA A 95 -9.51 -12.83 -0.60
N ASP A 96 -9.90 -12.69 0.67
CA ASP A 96 -10.80 -11.63 1.14
C ASP A 96 -10.02 -10.36 1.45
N TYR A 97 -8.78 -10.53 1.91
CA TYR A 97 -7.89 -9.46 2.29
C TYR A 97 -6.52 -9.61 1.62
N TYR A 98 -5.93 -8.47 1.27
CA TYR A 98 -4.56 -8.39 0.83
C TYR A 98 -3.74 -7.62 1.86
N LEU A 99 -2.68 -8.22 2.37
CA LEU A 99 -1.71 -7.59 3.24
C LEU A 99 -0.42 -7.36 2.45
N SER A 100 0.00 -6.12 2.35
CA SER A 100 1.25 -5.75 1.67
C SER A 100 2.40 -5.78 2.67
N LEU A 101 3.44 -6.52 2.35
CA LEU A 101 4.69 -6.56 3.08
C LEU A 101 5.85 -6.37 2.10
N ASP A 102 6.83 -5.53 2.45
CA ASP A 102 8.03 -5.38 1.65
C ASP A 102 9.01 -6.53 1.93
N ASP A 103 9.91 -6.79 1.02
CA ASP A 103 10.93 -7.85 1.16
C ASP A 103 11.98 -7.55 2.25
N ASP A 104 12.06 -6.28 2.70
CA ASP A 104 12.86 -5.82 3.84
C ASP A 104 12.00 -5.40 5.05
N ALA A 105 10.76 -5.94 5.14
CA ALA A 105 9.87 -5.72 6.26
C ALA A 105 9.38 -7.05 6.87
N TRP A 106 9.07 -7.06 8.15
CA TRP A 106 8.60 -8.27 8.86
C TRP A 106 7.73 -7.92 10.07
N PHE A 107 6.86 -8.85 10.42
CA PHE A 107 6.06 -8.81 11.62
C PHE A 107 6.91 -9.08 12.88
N LEU A 108 6.50 -8.57 14.02
CA LEU A 108 7.27 -8.60 15.25
C LEU A 108 6.68 -9.49 16.36
N GLU A 109 5.35 -9.58 16.44
CA GLU A 109 4.65 -10.24 17.55
C GLU A 109 4.00 -11.57 17.15
N GLY A 110 3.62 -11.76 15.88
CA GLY A 110 2.97 -12.96 15.37
C GLY A 110 1.45 -12.99 15.49
N ASP A 111 0.80 -11.94 16.03
CA ASP A 111 -0.66 -11.81 16.11
C ASP A 111 -1.22 -10.64 15.25
N GLU A 112 -0.37 -9.98 14.49
CA GLU A 112 -0.70 -8.76 13.73
C GLU A 112 -1.82 -9.00 12.73
N VAL A 113 -1.75 -10.12 11.99
CA VAL A 113 -2.80 -10.50 11.02
C VAL A 113 -4.10 -10.80 11.74
N ALA A 114 -4.06 -11.54 12.84
CA ALA A 114 -5.26 -11.92 13.62
C ALA A 114 -5.98 -10.69 14.17
N LEU A 115 -5.24 -9.73 14.71
CA LEU A 115 -5.79 -8.47 15.22
C LEU A 115 -6.39 -7.61 14.11
N ALA A 116 -5.70 -7.49 12.98
CA ALA A 116 -6.16 -6.72 11.85
C ALA A 116 -7.48 -7.27 11.27
N ILE A 117 -7.55 -8.59 11.06
CA ILE A 117 -8.75 -9.22 10.50
C ILE A 117 -9.91 -9.17 11.49
N ALA A 118 -9.66 -9.46 12.78
CA ALA A 118 -10.70 -9.31 13.81
C ALA A 118 -11.28 -7.90 13.81
N TYR A 119 -10.43 -6.87 13.73
CA TYR A 119 -10.90 -5.49 13.66
C TYR A 119 -11.73 -5.22 12.40
N MET A 120 -11.22 -5.59 11.23
CA MET A 120 -11.90 -5.31 9.95
C MET A 120 -13.24 -6.06 9.82
N GLU A 121 -13.35 -7.29 10.35
CA GLU A 121 -14.61 -8.04 10.35
C GLU A 121 -15.70 -7.36 11.21
N HIS A 122 -15.33 -6.74 12.34
CA HIS A 122 -16.24 -5.94 13.15
C HIS A 122 -16.54 -4.55 12.56
N HIS A 123 -15.78 -4.11 11.56
CA HIS A 123 -15.92 -2.80 10.93
C HIS A 123 -16.01 -2.92 9.41
N PRO A 124 -17.16 -3.35 8.87
CA PRO A 124 -17.30 -3.70 7.45
C PRO A 124 -17.08 -2.54 6.48
N ARG A 125 -17.13 -1.29 6.97
CA ARG A 125 -16.80 -0.09 6.17
C ARG A 125 -15.30 0.24 6.13
N VAL A 126 -14.47 -0.41 6.94
CA VAL A 126 -13.02 -0.24 6.89
C VAL A 126 -12.49 -1.01 5.69
N GLY A 127 -12.11 -0.28 4.65
CA GLY A 127 -11.52 -0.81 3.43
C GLY A 127 -10.01 -0.96 3.51
N GLY A 128 -9.34 -0.15 4.34
CA GLY A 128 -7.89 -0.20 4.54
C GLY A 128 -7.49 -0.02 6.01
N LEU A 129 -6.45 -0.75 6.44
CA LEU A 129 -5.94 -0.70 7.81
C LEU A 129 -4.42 -0.53 7.78
N ALA A 130 -3.92 0.53 8.44
CA ALA A 130 -2.51 0.85 8.55
C ALA A 130 -1.93 0.28 9.86
N PHE A 131 -0.74 -0.32 9.77
CA PHE A 131 0.06 -0.72 10.92
C PHE A 131 1.07 0.37 11.32
N ASP A 132 1.63 0.24 12.52
CA ASP A 132 2.73 1.07 12.96
C ASP A 132 4.04 0.56 12.37
N ILE A 133 4.69 1.38 11.56
CA ILE A 133 5.95 1.01 10.93
C ILE A 133 7.11 1.48 11.79
N LEU A 134 7.86 0.51 12.30
CA LEU A 134 9.13 0.73 12.98
C LEU A 134 10.28 0.64 11.98
N SER A 135 11.34 1.38 12.24
CA SER A 135 12.53 1.39 11.39
C SER A 135 13.74 1.82 12.22
N PRO A 136 14.97 1.70 11.71
CA PRO A 136 16.16 2.19 12.40
C PRO A 136 16.05 3.65 12.85
N ASP A 137 15.37 4.51 12.06
CA ASP A 137 15.13 5.92 12.41
C ASP A 137 14.00 6.11 13.43
N ARG A 138 13.11 5.12 13.59
CA ARG A 138 11.93 5.15 14.47
C ARG A 138 11.75 3.80 15.15
N PRO A 139 12.63 3.42 16.08
CA PRO A 139 12.60 2.08 16.68
C PRO A 139 11.59 1.93 17.83
N ASN A 140 11.01 3.03 18.30
CA ASN A 140 10.21 3.01 19.51
C ASN A 140 8.81 2.46 19.24
N ARG A 141 8.45 1.41 19.97
CA ARG A 141 7.12 0.79 19.91
C ARG A 141 6.08 1.68 20.60
N ALA A 142 4.98 1.93 19.88
CA ALA A 142 3.79 2.51 20.50
C ALA A 142 3.04 1.43 21.29
N ALA A 143 2.41 1.83 22.39
CA ALA A 143 1.49 0.94 23.09
C ALA A 143 0.22 0.72 22.24
N ARG A 144 -0.39 -0.47 22.38
CA ARG A 144 -1.69 -0.75 21.76
C ARG A 144 -2.73 0.22 22.30
N SER A 145 -3.48 0.83 21.42
CA SER A 145 -4.56 1.76 21.77
C SER A 145 -5.72 1.62 20.77
N ALA A 146 -6.82 2.33 21.04
CA ALA A 146 -7.99 2.27 20.17
C ALA A 146 -7.66 2.65 18.72
N PRO A 147 -8.13 1.88 17.75
CA PRO A 147 -8.00 2.23 16.34
C PRO A 147 -8.66 3.57 16.03
N ARG A 148 -8.08 4.31 15.11
CA ARG A 148 -8.56 5.65 14.74
C ARG A 148 -8.52 5.86 13.22
N PRO A 149 -9.42 6.72 12.69
CA PRO A 149 -9.36 7.12 11.29
C PRO A 149 -8.01 7.73 10.94
N THR A 150 -7.52 7.42 9.73
CA THR A 150 -6.33 8.02 9.15
C THR A 150 -6.57 8.36 7.68
N SER A 151 -5.68 9.16 7.09
CA SER A 151 -5.76 9.50 5.68
C SER A 151 -5.10 8.46 4.78
N MET A 152 -4.11 7.71 5.29
CA MET A 152 -3.33 6.80 4.46
C MET A 152 -2.60 5.73 5.29
N PHE A 153 -2.22 4.67 4.59
CA PHE A 153 -1.30 3.64 5.07
C PHE A 153 0.05 3.73 4.34
N ILE A 154 1.04 2.98 4.82
CA ILE A 154 2.37 2.86 4.23
C ILE A 154 2.46 1.52 3.48
N GLY A 155 3.20 1.49 2.37
CA GLY A 155 3.29 0.34 1.47
C GLY A 155 3.73 -0.96 2.12
N CYS A 156 4.64 -0.89 3.08
CA CYS A 156 5.26 -2.07 3.73
C CYS A 156 4.49 -2.65 4.91
N GLY A 157 3.30 -2.18 5.24
CA GLY A 157 2.53 -2.67 6.39
C GLY A 157 1.11 -2.13 6.40
N HIS A 158 0.25 -2.75 5.59
CA HIS A 158 -1.17 -2.43 5.56
C HIS A 158 -1.99 -3.62 5.08
N VAL A 159 -3.23 -3.65 5.49
CA VAL A 159 -4.24 -4.58 4.99
C VAL A 159 -5.29 -3.82 4.21
N VAL A 160 -5.72 -4.35 3.07
CA VAL A 160 -6.82 -3.81 2.27
C VAL A 160 -7.82 -4.92 1.96
N ARG A 161 -9.11 -4.60 2.08
CA ARG A 161 -10.18 -5.49 1.67
C ARG A 161 -10.17 -5.62 0.14
N ILE A 162 -10.14 -6.85 -0.39
CA ILE A 162 -10.09 -7.08 -1.85
C ILE A 162 -11.33 -6.51 -2.55
N SER A 163 -12.50 -6.57 -1.92
CA SER A 163 -13.72 -5.94 -2.45
C SER A 163 -13.56 -4.43 -2.64
N ALA A 164 -12.93 -3.74 -1.69
CA ALA A 164 -12.66 -2.31 -1.80
C ALA A 164 -11.67 -1.98 -2.94
N LEU A 165 -10.64 -2.83 -3.14
CA LEU A 165 -9.72 -2.70 -4.27
C LEU A 165 -10.41 -2.91 -5.61
N ARG A 166 -11.32 -3.88 -5.70
CA ARG A 166 -12.08 -4.14 -6.93
C ARG A 166 -13.03 -2.99 -7.28
N GLU A 167 -13.62 -2.36 -6.29
CA GLU A 167 -14.51 -1.22 -6.45
C GLU A 167 -13.74 0.07 -6.81
N CYS A 168 -12.69 0.40 -6.06
CA CYS A 168 -11.97 1.68 -6.19
C CYS A 168 -10.78 1.61 -7.16
N GLY A 169 -10.43 0.43 -7.64
CA GLY A 169 -9.25 0.17 -8.46
C GLY A 169 -7.97 -0.03 -7.63
N PHE A 170 -7.00 -0.68 -8.25
CA PHE A 170 -5.69 -0.96 -7.69
C PHE A 170 -4.78 0.26 -7.73
N TYR A 171 -3.49 0.13 -7.49
CA TYR A 171 -2.55 1.25 -7.64
C TYR A 171 -2.59 1.85 -9.05
N ALA A 172 -2.72 3.16 -9.13
CA ALA A 172 -2.71 3.87 -10.40
C ALA A 172 -1.27 4.02 -10.94
N PRO A 173 -1.05 3.85 -12.24
CA PRO A 173 0.27 4.04 -12.83
C PRO A 173 0.73 5.50 -12.66
N SER A 174 2.02 5.67 -12.42
CA SER A 174 2.68 6.97 -12.28
C SER A 174 3.96 7.02 -13.12
N PRO A 175 4.36 8.20 -13.62
CA PRO A 175 5.57 8.32 -14.44
C PRO A 175 6.88 8.09 -13.68
N GLY A 176 6.90 8.45 -12.40
CA GLY A 176 8.04 8.18 -11.52
C GLY A 176 7.95 6.77 -10.90
N LEU A 177 9.10 6.21 -10.58
CA LEU A 177 9.19 4.86 -10.02
C LEU A 177 8.60 4.75 -8.61
N TYR A 178 8.64 5.83 -7.81
CA TYR A 178 8.27 5.79 -6.39
C TYR A 178 7.41 6.98 -5.98
N GLY A 179 6.51 6.73 -5.03
CA GLY A 179 5.82 7.75 -4.25
C GLY A 179 4.42 8.10 -4.73
N SER A 180 3.56 8.38 -3.77
CA SER A 180 2.16 8.78 -3.90
C SER A 180 1.17 7.67 -4.34
N GLU A 181 1.60 6.46 -4.57
CA GLU A 181 0.74 5.32 -4.93
C GLU A 181 -0.26 4.98 -3.82
N GLU A 182 0.21 4.82 -2.58
CA GLU A 182 -0.67 4.56 -1.43
C GLU A 182 -1.59 5.75 -1.16
N LYS A 183 -1.06 6.95 -1.31
CA LYS A 183 -1.82 8.20 -1.15
C LYS A 183 -2.97 8.30 -2.16
N ASP A 184 -2.72 7.95 -3.43
CA ASP A 184 -3.73 7.90 -4.48
C ASP A 184 -4.79 6.84 -4.20
N LEU A 185 -4.37 5.63 -3.81
CA LEU A 185 -5.27 4.54 -3.49
C LEU A 185 -6.14 4.89 -2.27
N CYS A 186 -5.53 5.39 -1.20
CA CYS A 186 -6.25 5.79 0.01
C CYS A 186 -7.29 6.87 -0.26
N LEU A 187 -6.94 7.87 -1.07
CA LEU A 187 -7.89 8.92 -1.44
C LEU A 187 -9.07 8.36 -2.24
N ARG A 188 -8.84 7.39 -3.15
CA ARG A 188 -9.92 6.73 -3.91
C ARG A 188 -10.78 5.83 -3.02
N LEU A 189 -10.19 5.13 -2.05
CA LEU A 189 -10.95 4.37 -1.06
C LEU A 189 -11.90 5.28 -0.27
N LEU A 190 -11.41 6.41 0.22
CA LEU A 190 -12.24 7.41 0.90
C LEU A 190 -13.34 7.97 -0.02
N ASP A 191 -13.04 8.19 -1.29
CA ASP A 191 -14.04 8.65 -2.25
C ASP A 191 -15.09 7.58 -2.57
N GLY A 192 -14.71 6.30 -2.55
CA GLY A 192 -15.61 5.15 -2.59
C GLY A 192 -16.38 4.92 -1.29
N ARG A 193 -16.28 5.82 -0.31
CA ARG A 193 -16.91 5.73 1.02
C ARG A 193 -16.40 4.57 1.89
N TRP A 194 -15.19 4.07 1.62
CA TRP A 194 -14.47 3.18 2.50
C TRP A 194 -13.69 3.98 3.53
N ASP A 195 -13.66 3.52 4.76
CA ASP A 195 -12.84 4.13 5.80
C ASP A 195 -11.42 3.53 5.80
N ILE A 196 -10.45 4.35 6.21
CA ILE A 196 -9.08 3.92 6.44
C ILE A 196 -8.78 4.19 7.90
N HIS A 197 -8.36 3.16 8.63
CA HIS A 197 -8.01 3.27 10.03
C HIS A 197 -6.55 2.90 10.26
N ARG A 198 -5.96 3.45 11.31
CA ARG A 198 -4.68 3.00 11.87
C ARG A 198 -4.96 2.12 13.07
N LEU A 199 -4.22 1.03 13.20
CA LEU A 199 -4.25 0.10 14.31
C LEU A 199 -2.99 0.30 15.17
N PRO A 200 -2.99 1.20 16.16
CA PRO A 200 -1.79 1.54 16.91
C PRO A 200 -1.32 0.35 17.77
N GLY A 201 0.00 0.16 17.84
CA GLY A 201 0.61 -0.92 18.60
C GLY A 201 0.58 -2.28 17.91
N VAL A 202 0.16 -2.34 16.64
CA VAL A 202 0.42 -3.46 15.75
C VAL A 202 1.59 -3.09 14.85
N HIS A 203 2.72 -3.77 14.99
CA HIS A 203 3.98 -3.30 14.47
C HIS A 203 4.51 -4.15 13.32
N VAL A 204 5.02 -3.45 12.30
CA VAL A 204 5.85 -4.03 11.25
C VAL A 204 7.20 -3.35 11.29
N TRP A 205 8.27 -4.12 11.34
CA TRP A 205 9.61 -3.59 11.16
C TRP A 205 9.91 -3.41 9.68
N HIS A 206 10.49 -2.28 9.33
CA HIS A 206 10.98 -1.99 7.99
C HIS A 206 12.44 -1.58 8.07
N ASP A 207 13.32 -2.43 7.59
CA ASP A 207 14.77 -2.26 7.73
C ASP A 207 15.32 -1.11 6.91
N LYS A 208 14.55 -0.66 5.90
CA LYS A 208 14.92 0.43 5.00
C LYS A 208 16.31 0.24 4.39
N THR A 209 16.61 -1.00 3.99
CA THR A 209 17.91 -1.30 3.42
C THR A 209 18.25 -0.34 2.26
N SER A 210 19.51 0.11 2.22
CA SER A 210 20.02 0.97 1.14
C SER A 210 20.33 0.21 -0.15
N VAL A 211 20.28 -1.13 -0.10
CA VAL A 211 20.56 -1.98 -1.28
C VAL A 211 19.55 -1.68 -2.38
N ALA A 212 20.05 -1.38 -3.58
CA ALA A 212 19.25 -1.03 -4.77
C ALA A 212 18.33 0.20 -4.60
N ARG A 213 18.65 1.15 -3.72
CA ARG A 213 17.93 2.41 -3.56
C ARG A 213 18.82 3.60 -3.92
N ASP A 214 18.37 4.42 -4.89
CA ASP A 214 18.99 5.70 -5.24
C ASP A 214 18.13 6.84 -4.67
N GLN A 215 18.69 7.63 -3.76
CA GLN A 215 17.99 8.77 -3.14
C GLN A 215 17.62 9.85 -4.16
N ALA A 216 18.47 10.08 -5.17
CA ALA A 216 18.18 11.07 -6.21
C ALA A 216 16.99 10.63 -7.07
N ASP A 217 16.95 9.35 -7.47
CA ASP A 217 15.84 8.76 -8.22
C ASP A 217 14.54 8.73 -7.40
N GLN A 218 14.63 8.40 -6.11
CA GLN A 218 13.47 8.44 -5.20
C GLN A 218 12.91 9.87 -5.08
N HIS A 219 13.79 10.86 -4.91
CA HIS A 219 13.35 12.25 -4.80
C HIS A 219 12.75 12.76 -6.10
N ARG A 220 13.40 12.53 -7.24
CA ARG A 220 12.91 12.86 -8.59
C ARG A 220 11.52 12.27 -8.83
N SER A 221 11.37 10.98 -8.56
CA SER A 221 10.11 10.25 -8.71
C SER A 221 9.03 10.78 -7.77
N GLY A 222 9.37 10.98 -6.51
CA GLY A 222 8.46 11.50 -5.49
C GLY A 222 7.92 12.88 -5.82
N VAL A 223 8.76 13.80 -6.31
CA VAL A 223 8.35 15.13 -6.79
C VAL A 223 7.36 14.99 -7.94
N CYS A 224 7.71 14.22 -8.96
CA CYS A 224 6.84 14.00 -10.12
C CYS A 224 5.49 13.41 -9.70
N ASN A 225 5.51 12.31 -8.96
CA ASN A 225 4.30 11.56 -8.61
C ASN A 225 3.37 12.32 -7.66
N ASP A 226 3.92 13.15 -6.74
CA ASP A 226 3.09 13.99 -5.87
C ASP A 226 2.38 15.10 -6.64
N LEU A 227 3.01 15.66 -7.68
CA LEU A 227 2.37 16.61 -8.58
C LEU A 227 1.35 15.95 -9.52
N VAL A 228 1.66 14.75 -10.03
CA VAL A 228 0.72 13.92 -10.81
C VAL A 228 -0.50 13.56 -9.96
N PHE A 229 -0.32 13.16 -8.71
CA PHE A 229 -1.42 12.91 -7.77
C PHE A 229 -2.31 14.14 -7.63
N ALA A 230 -1.71 15.31 -7.38
CA ALA A 230 -2.46 16.56 -7.25
C ALA A 230 -3.23 16.88 -8.54
N LEU A 231 -2.57 16.81 -9.71
CA LEU A 231 -3.19 17.10 -11.00
C LEU A 231 -4.33 16.13 -11.30
N ARG A 232 -4.17 14.86 -11.00
CA ARG A 232 -5.15 13.80 -11.30
C ARG A 232 -6.37 13.83 -10.38
N ARG A 233 -6.16 14.08 -9.07
CA ARG A 233 -7.18 13.86 -8.03
C ARG A 233 -7.76 15.09 -7.40
N CYS A 234 -7.02 16.22 -7.42
CA CYS A 234 -7.51 17.42 -6.76
C CYS A 234 -8.70 18.05 -7.54
N PRO A 235 -9.83 18.36 -6.87
CA PRO A 235 -10.95 19.04 -7.52
C PRO A 235 -10.62 20.47 -7.97
N LEU A 236 -11.28 20.93 -9.03
CA LEU A 236 -11.26 22.35 -9.42
C LEU A 236 -12.16 23.17 -8.47
N PRO A 237 -11.79 24.41 -8.12
CA PRO A 237 -10.57 25.14 -8.48
C PRO A 237 -9.37 24.93 -7.52
N LEU A 238 -9.49 24.03 -6.52
CA LEU A 238 -8.48 23.85 -5.46
C LEU A 238 -7.07 23.57 -6.02
N ILE A 239 -7.00 22.93 -7.18
CA ILE A 239 -5.72 22.61 -7.82
C ILE A 239 -4.87 23.85 -8.11
N LEU A 240 -5.51 25.00 -8.41
CA LEU A 240 -4.79 26.26 -8.70
C LEU A 240 -3.99 26.76 -7.48
N ALA A 241 -4.45 26.45 -6.28
CA ALA A 241 -3.73 26.78 -5.05
C ALA A 241 -2.78 25.63 -4.62
N ILE A 242 -3.21 24.39 -4.75
CA ILE A 242 -2.48 23.23 -4.21
C ILE A 242 -1.21 22.94 -5.01
N LEU A 243 -1.27 23.05 -6.34
CA LEU A 243 -0.12 22.69 -7.18
C LEU A 243 1.08 23.63 -6.93
N PRO A 244 0.95 24.98 -6.92
CA PRO A 244 2.06 25.87 -6.58
C PRO A 244 2.61 25.66 -5.17
N VAL A 245 1.72 25.41 -4.17
CA VAL A 245 2.15 25.16 -2.79
C VAL A 245 3.00 23.89 -2.71
N LYS A 246 2.60 22.81 -3.39
CA LYS A 246 3.40 21.58 -3.47
C LYS A 246 4.75 21.81 -4.14
N MET A 247 4.77 22.50 -5.29
CA MET A 247 6.03 22.81 -5.97
C MET A 247 6.98 23.60 -5.06
N MET A 248 6.48 24.61 -4.35
CA MET A 248 7.28 25.38 -3.40
C MET A 248 7.75 24.53 -2.22
N SER A 249 6.92 23.61 -1.72
CA SER A 249 7.29 22.69 -0.65
C SER A 249 8.45 21.79 -1.08
N HIS A 250 8.38 21.21 -2.28
CA HIS A 250 9.46 20.38 -2.84
C HIS A 250 10.75 21.17 -3.04
N LEU A 251 10.68 22.40 -3.55
CA LEU A 251 11.85 23.27 -3.68
C LEU A 251 12.51 23.59 -2.34
N ARG A 252 11.69 23.94 -1.32
CA ARG A 252 12.22 24.21 0.04
C ARG A 252 12.88 22.99 0.66
N PHE A 253 12.27 21.80 0.50
CA PHE A 253 12.87 20.56 0.95
C PHE A 253 14.19 20.27 0.23
N ALA A 254 14.19 20.34 -1.09
CA ALA A 254 15.36 20.09 -1.92
C ALA A 254 16.53 21.05 -1.63
N ALA A 255 16.24 22.31 -1.34
CA ALA A 255 17.27 23.29 -0.93
C ALA A 255 17.92 22.92 0.42
N ARG A 256 17.12 22.37 1.37
CA ARG A 256 17.62 21.96 2.70
C ARG A 256 18.39 20.65 2.69
N THR A 257 18.09 19.77 1.72
CA THR A 257 18.65 18.42 1.64
C THR A 257 19.68 18.26 0.51
N HIS A 258 20.05 19.34 -0.17
CA HIS A 258 20.97 19.34 -1.32
C HIS A 258 20.48 18.48 -2.51
N LEU A 259 19.16 18.32 -2.67
CA LEU A 259 18.53 17.55 -3.74
C LEU A 259 17.88 18.43 -4.83
N LEU A 260 18.42 19.64 -5.08
CA LEU A 260 17.83 20.58 -6.06
C LEU A 260 17.81 20.02 -7.48
N LYS A 261 18.91 19.36 -7.92
CA LYS A 261 18.96 18.76 -9.27
C LYS A 261 17.86 17.69 -9.45
N PRO A 262 17.76 16.67 -8.58
CA PRO A 262 16.65 15.69 -8.67
C PRO A 262 15.26 16.33 -8.60
N CYS A 263 15.08 17.40 -7.82
CA CYS A 263 13.81 18.13 -7.74
C CYS A 263 13.42 18.77 -9.08
N VAL A 264 14.36 19.47 -9.73
CA VAL A 264 14.15 20.09 -11.05
C VAL A 264 13.88 19.03 -12.12
N GLU A 265 14.61 17.92 -12.09
CA GLU A 265 14.36 16.76 -12.98
C GLU A 265 12.96 16.17 -12.75
N GLY A 266 12.49 16.11 -11.50
CA GLY A 266 11.14 15.68 -11.14
C GLY A 266 10.06 16.60 -11.69
N PHE A 267 10.27 17.92 -11.64
CA PHE A 267 9.38 18.88 -12.32
C PHE A 267 9.37 18.68 -13.83
N GLY A 268 10.55 18.49 -14.44
CA GLY A 268 10.65 18.21 -15.87
C GLY A 268 9.91 16.93 -16.27
N LEU A 269 10.02 15.88 -15.46
CA LEU A 269 9.29 14.63 -15.67
C LEU A 269 7.77 14.85 -15.54
N PHE A 270 7.32 15.59 -14.52
CA PHE A 270 5.92 15.96 -14.37
C PHE A 270 5.39 16.72 -15.58
N LEU A 271 6.10 17.76 -16.06
CA LEU A 271 5.66 18.57 -17.19
C LEU A 271 5.52 17.76 -18.50
N ARG A 272 6.42 16.79 -18.75
CA ARG A 272 6.30 15.89 -19.90
C ARG A 272 5.01 15.06 -19.89
N HIS A 273 4.49 14.74 -18.72
CA HIS A 273 3.28 13.92 -18.55
C HIS A 273 2.03 14.72 -18.21
N ALA A 274 2.16 16.02 -17.90
CA ALA A 274 1.07 16.84 -17.38
C ALA A 274 -0.17 16.87 -18.29
N LEU A 275 0.02 16.95 -19.61
CA LEU A 275 -1.10 16.97 -20.56
C LEU A 275 -1.85 15.63 -20.57
N SER A 276 -1.15 14.52 -20.65
CA SER A 276 -1.75 13.18 -20.60
C SER A 276 -2.47 12.93 -19.27
N VAL A 277 -1.86 13.35 -18.16
CA VAL A 277 -2.51 13.26 -16.83
C VAL A 277 -3.75 14.15 -16.76
N TRP A 278 -3.70 15.35 -17.33
CA TRP A 278 -4.85 16.26 -17.39
C TRP A 278 -6.01 15.65 -18.18
N GLN A 279 -5.74 15.07 -19.34
CA GLN A 279 -6.75 14.42 -20.19
C GLN A 279 -7.38 13.18 -19.52
N SER A 280 -6.61 12.46 -18.72
CA SER A 280 -7.06 11.26 -18.00
C SER A 280 -7.39 11.50 -16.52
N ARG A 281 -7.55 12.78 -16.12
CA ARG A 281 -7.82 13.10 -14.72
C ARG A 281 -9.19 12.60 -14.28
N ASN A 282 -9.22 12.10 -13.05
CA ASN A 282 -10.42 11.66 -12.37
C ASN A 282 -10.41 12.25 -10.95
N PRO A 283 -10.83 13.50 -10.76
CA PRO A 283 -10.82 14.16 -9.47
C PRO A 283 -11.85 13.53 -8.52
N VAL A 284 -11.50 13.48 -7.25
CA VAL A 284 -12.43 13.06 -6.21
C VAL A 284 -13.39 14.18 -5.82
N ARG A 285 -14.43 13.86 -5.05
CA ARG A 285 -15.35 14.87 -4.50
C ARG A 285 -14.62 15.86 -3.61
N ARG A 286 -15.11 17.11 -3.55
CA ARG A 286 -14.50 18.16 -2.74
C ARG A 286 -14.47 17.82 -1.25
N GLU A 287 -15.57 17.26 -0.75
CA GLU A 287 -15.70 16.85 0.63
C GLU A 287 -14.68 15.76 0.98
N THR A 288 -14.50 14.76 0.09
CA THR A 288 -13.51 13.70 0.27
C THR A 288 -12.09 14.26 0.31
N PHE A 289 -11.78 15.19 -0.60
CA PHE A 289 -10.45 15.81 -0.63
C PHE A 289 -10.17 16.66 0.63
N ALA A 290 -11.16 17.41 1.11
CA ALA A 290 -11.07 18.17 2.34
C ALA A 290 -10.88 17.28 3.57
N GLU A 291 -11.64 16.19 3.66
CA GLU A 291 -11.53 15.20 4.72
C GLU A 291 -10.15 14.51 4.71
N PHE A 292 -9.66 14.13 3.53
CA PHE A 292 -8.32 13.58 3.39
C PHE A 292 -7.24 14.53 3.91
N LEU A 293 -7.32 15.83 3.58
CA LEU A 293 -6.38 16.84 4.08
C LEU A 293 -6.50 17.04 5.58
N ARG A 294 -7.72 17.01 6.13
CA ARG A 294 -7.95 17.11 7.58
C ARG A 294 -7.29 15.93 8.30
N ARG A 295 -7.60 14.70 7.91
CA ARG A 295 -7.02 13.46 8.49
C ARG A 295 -5.49 13.44 8.36
N SER A 296 -4.93 13.99 7.27
CA SER A 296 -3.46 14.06 7.07
C SER A 296 -2.75 15.01 8.04
N ARG A 297 -3.46 15.96 8.65
CA ARG A 297 -2.90 16.88 9.66
C ARG A 297 -2.99 16.30 11.08
N GLU A 298 -3.91 15.37 11.31
CA GLU A 298 -4.17 14.74 12.60
C GLU A 298 -3.39 13.43 12.80
N ALA A 299 -2.78 12.89 11.73
CA ALA A 299 -2.03 11.63 11.73
C ALA A 299 -0.57 11.82 12.16
#